data_d8f021b3a1b7bdd708198fe805be9803
#
_entry.id   d8f021b3a1b7bdd708198fe805be9803
#
_cell.length_a   1.000
_cell.length_b   1.000
_cell.length_c   1.000
_cell.angle_alpha   90.00
_cell.angle_beta   90.00
_cell.angle_gamma   90.00
#
_symmetry.space_group_name_H-M   'P 1'
#
loop_
_entity.id
_entity.type
_entity.pdbx_description
1 polymer ?
#
loop_
_entity_poly.entity_id
_entity_poly.type
_entity_poly.pdbx_seq_one_letter_code
_entity_poly.pdbx_strand_id
1 'polypeptide(L)'
;MLLGSASTSGRRTFNLLGHPLASVVSTSANSGLPTSDTTFAAVPSRGDLNVGCVVRKALLETLANELPQGTIRYSSKVVRIQNQGCTFKSIHLEDGTYLTTKVLIGCDGVNSVVADHLGFSRPSFVGRSAVRGFVHYEDGHGFDPKLFFFFGRGVRYGIIPCNDHGLYWFLTFSPSPQENNAAEKGIEEDPIKLKQFILSKLGKVPDRFRAVFERTELESMVCAPLRFRHPWELLWGNISKDGVCLAGDALHPMTPDIGQGACAALEESVILARELAQALKTNHSSDSLEKEQRRIENSLEKYARERRWRSVDLVSTAYMVGVMQQSHGAVMNFLRDKIMAKFLVGAQMKKADFDCGTLTASAS
;
A
#
# COMPACT_ATOMS: atom_id res chain seq x y z
N MET A 1 5.27 4.64 -1.83
CA MET A 1 5.97 4.72 -0.53
C MET A 1 5.74 3.44 0.21
N LEU A 2 6.79 2.80 0.66
CA LEU A 2 6.76 1.64 1.53
C LEU A 2 7.34 2.05 2.88
N LEU A 3 6.54 1.97 3.94
CA LEU A 3 7.02 2.00 5.31
C LEU A 3 7.06 0.53 5.76
N GLY A 4 8.23 -0.07 5.83
CA GLY A 4 8.38 -1.46 6.19
C GLY A 4 9.38 -1.67 7.31
N SER A 5 9.16 -2.68 8.14
CA SER A 5 10.19 -3.25 8.99
C SER A 5 10.89 -4.37 8.24
N ALA A 6 12.21 -4.36 8.19
CA ALA A 6 12.99 -5.47 7.65
C ALA A 6 13.57 -6.27 8.82
N SER A 7 13.27 -7.56 8.86
CA SER A 7 13.99 -8.53 9.70
C SER A 7 15.46 -8.61 9.27
N THR A 8 16.36 -8.87 10.19
CA THR A 8 17.83 -8.83 10.06
C THR A 8 18.43 -9.69 8.94
N SER A 9 17.71 -10.64 8.38
CA SER A 9 18.19 -11.47 7.25
C SER A 9 18.08 -10.79 5.88
N GLY A 10 17.30 -9.71 5.76
CA GLY A 10 17.12 -8.95 4.52
C GLY A 10 17.94 -7.65 4.42
N ARG A 11 18.85 -7.39 5.34
CA ARG A 11 19.58 -6.12 5.48
C ARG A 11 20.28 -5.60 4.21
N ARG A 12 20.75 -6.48 3.31
CA ARG A 12 21.58 -6.03 2.18
C ARG A 12 20.81 -5.31 1.09
N THR A 13 19.56 -5.67 0.84
CA THR A 13 18.77 -5.12 -0.29
C THR A 13 18.10 -3.80 0.07
N PHE A 14 17.60 -3.65 1.31
CA PHE A 14 16.89 -2.43 1.73
C PHE A 14 17.81 -1.23 1.99
N ASN A 15 19.06 -1.44 2.40
CA ASN A 15 20.03 -0.35 2.59
C ASN A 15 20.42 0.35 1.27
N LEU A 16 20.16 -0.26 0.11
CA LEU A 16 20.41 0.32 -1.20
C LEU A 16 19.24 1.15 -1.74
N LEU A 17 18.03 1.00 -1.18
CA LEU A 17 16.80 1.53 -1.76
C LEU A 17 16.20 2.73 -1.01
N GLY A 18 16.62 3.01 0.20
CA GLY A 18 16.07 4.13 0.98
C GLY A 18 16.82 4.41 2.27
N HIS A 19 16.71 5.64 2.74
CA HIS A 19 17.30 6.06 4.02
C HIS A 19 16.39 5.67 5.18
N PRO A 20 16.94 5.17 6.30
CA PRO A 20 16.16 4.95 7.51
C PRO A 20 15.66 6.27 8.06
N LEU A 21 14.40 6.29 8.49
CA LEU A 21 13.79 7.43 9.16
C LEU A 21 13.96 7.30 10.67
N ALA A 22 14.32 8.40 11.33
CA ALA A 22 14.59 8.42 12.77
C ALA A 22 13.32 8.62 13.61
N SER A 23 12.40 9.46 13.16
CA SER A 23 11.20 9.81 13.93
C SER A 23 10.05 10.31 13.05
N VAL A 24 8.88 10.49 13.70
CA VAL A 24 7.70 11.16 13.12
C VAL A 24 7.49 12.47 13.85
N VAL A 25 7.46 13.56 13.12
CA VAL A 25 7.10 14.90 13.61
C VAL A 25 5.70 15.23 13.15
N SER A 26 4.78 15.48 14.08
CA SER A 26 3.42 15.93 13.79
C SER A 26 3.30 17.43 14.05
N THR A 27 2.66 18.15 13.13
CA THR A 27 2.52 19.62 13.17
C THR A 27 1.06 19.99 12.89
N SER A 28 0.55 20.97 13.61
CA SER A 28 -0.76 21.54 13.30
C SER A 28 -0.64 22.49 12.11
N ALA A 29 -1.33 22.20 11.01
CA ALA A 29 -1.39 23.08 9.84
C ALA A 29 -2.14 24.40 10.11
N ASN A 30 -2.93 24.47 11.19
CA ASN A 30 -3.65 25.68 11.59
C ASN A 30 -2.75 26.69 12.31
N SER A 31 -1.78 26.23 13.12
CA SER A 31 -0.88 27.07 13.90
C SER A 31 0.56 27.09 13.38
N GLY A 32 0.97 26.09 12.58
CA GLY A 32 2.33 25.88 12.16
C GLY A 32 3.25 25.34 13.27
N LEU A 33 2.69 25.00 14.44
CA LEU A 33 3.47 24.54 15.60
C LEU A 33 3.52 23.02 15.68
N PRO A 34 4.68 22.42 16.03
CA PRO A 34 4.80 20.99 16.29
C PRO A 34 3.89 20.57 17.44
N THR A 35 3.22 19.43 17.26
CA THR A 35 2.35 18.81 18.28
C THR A 35 2.98 17.58 18.92
N SER A 36 3.84 16.87 18.20
CA SER A 36 4.62 15.75 18.74
C SER A 36 5.86 15.46 17.88
N ASP A 37 6.90 14.91 18.52
CA ASP A 37 8.03 14.24 17.88
C ASP A 37 8.19 12.87 18.56
N THR A 38 8.05 11.80 17.79
CA THR A 38 8.10 10.43 18.31
C THR A 38 9.17 9.65 17.56
N THR A 39 10.20 9.21 18.28
CA THR A 39 11.30 8.40 17.72
C THR A 39 10.86 6.95 17.51
N PHE A 40 11.24 6.35 16.39
CA PHE A 40 10.94 4.94 16.11
C PHE A 40 11.66 3.98 17.05
N ALA A 41 12.87 4.33 17.49
CA ALA A 41 13.64 3.54 18.45
C ALA A 41 12.95 3.36 19.82
N ALA A 42 12.02 4.24 20.18
CA ALA A 42 11.27 4.16 21.43
C ALA A 42 10.06 3.21 21.37
N VAL A 43 9.75 2.63 20.21
CA VAL A 43 8.61 1.72 20.04
C VAL A 43 9.07 0.28 20.26
N PRO A 44 8.51 -0.45 21.25
CA PRO A 44 8.81 -1.86 21.44
C PRO A 44 8.47 -2.69 20.19
N SER A 45 9.45 -3.42 19.66
CA SER A 45 9.30 -4.33 18.53
C SER A 45 10.03 -5.64 18.79
N ARG A 46 9.68 -6.71 18.03
CA ARG A 46 10.33 -8.03 18.13
C ARG A 46 11.78 -8.05 17.61
N GLY A 47 12.21 -6.99 16.93
CA GLY A 47 13.55 -6.87 16.35
C GLY A 47 13.90 -5.41 16.09
N ASP A 48 15.03 -5.16 15.40
CA ASP A 48 15.43 -3.83 14.95
C ASP A 48 14.42 -3.30 13.91
N LEU A 49 13.46 -2.50 14.36
CA LEU A 49 12.47 -1.86 13.49
C LEU A 49 13.15 -0.73 12.72
N ASN A 50 13.38 -0.94 11.43
CA ASN A 50 13.87 0.09 10.53
C ASN A 50 12.72 0.60 9.67
N VAL A 51 12.31 1.84 9.87
CA VAL A 51 11.32 2.54 9.04
C VAL A 51 12.07 3.31 7.97
N GLY A 52 11.69 3.13 6.71
CA GLY A 52 12.33 3.83 5.60
C GLY A 52 11.35 4.18 4.49
N CYS A 53 11.70 5.19 3.70
CA CYS A 53 11.00 5.53 2.48
C CYS A 53 11.74 4.94 1.28
N VAL A 54 11.06 4.12 0.51
CA VAL A 54 11.61 3.49 -0.69
C VAL A 54 10.94 4.06 -1.93
N VAL A 55 11.73 4.46 -2.91
CA VAL A 55 11.21 4.88 -4.22
C VAL A 55 10.61 3.66 -4.91
N ARG A 56 9.31 3.69 -5.19
CA ARG A 56 8.56 2.55 -5.74
C ARG A 56 9.18 1.99 -7.02
N LYS A 57 9.63 2.87 -7.93
CA LYS A 57 10.26 2.46 -9.20
C LYS A 57 11.52 1.63 -8.94
N ALA A 58 12.40 2.10 -8.07
CA ALA A 58 13.65 1.41 -7.74
C ALA A 58 13.37 0.03 -7.11
N LEU A 59 12.38 -0.08 -6.21
CA LEU A 59 12.00 -1.37 -5.64
C LEU A 59 11.51 -2.35 -6.70
N LEU A 60 10.62 -1.90 -7.61
CA LEU A 60 10.08 -2.76 -8.66
C LEU A 60 11.17 -3.20 -9.65
N GLU A 61 12.08 -2.31 -10.04
CA GLU A 61 13.21 -2.62 -10.92
C GLU A 61 14.16 -3.62 -10.26
N THR A 62 14.47 -3.43 -8.98
CA THR A 62 15.32 -4.37 -8.23
C THR A 62 14.71 -5.76 -8.18
N LEU A 63 13.41 -5.86 -7.84
CA LEU A 63 12.71 -7.14 -7.82
C LEU A 63 12.61 -7.79 -9.21
N ALA A 64 12.38 -6.99 -10.25
CA ALA A 64 12.31 -7.49 -11.63
C ALA A 64 13.65 -8.03 -12.13
N ASN A 65 14.76 -7.40 -11.73
CA ASN A 65 16.12 -7.83 -12.12
C ASN A 65 16.55 -9.16 -11.47
N GLU A 66 15.90 -9.57 -10.37
CA GLU A 66 16.11 -10.88 -9.74
C GLU A 66 15.38 -12.03 -10.48
N LEU A 67 14.52 -11.71 -11.43
CA LEU A 67 13.74 -12.70 -12.17
C LEU A 67 14.45 -13.13 -13.46
N PRO A 68 14.35 -14.40 -13.87
CA PRO A 68 14.84 -14.85 -15.16
C PRO A 68 14.23 -14.04 -16.31
N GLN A 69 15.01 -13.79 -17.35
CA GLN A 69 14.55 -13.08 -18.53
C GLN A 69 13.29 -13.76 -19.12
N GLY A 70 12.30 -12.96 -19.50
CA GLY A 70 11.03 -13.45 -20.06
C GLY A 70 9.98 -13.86 -19.02
N THR A 71 10.29 -13.80 -17.70
CA THR A 71 9.30 -14.07 -16.64
C THR A 71 8.19 -13.02 -16.64
N ILE A 72 8.52 -11.74 -16.91
CA ILE A 72 7.54 -10.64 -16.94
C ILE A 72 7.11 -10.39 -18.39
N ARG A 73 5.81 -10.47 -18.63
CA ARG A 73 5.18 -10.04 -19.87
C ARG A 73 4.47 -8.70 -19.65
N TYR A 74 5.03 -7.64 -20.21
CA TYR A 74 4.44 -6.29 -20.15
C TYR A 74 3.30 -6.12 -21.16
N SER A 75 2.54 -5.03 -21.04
CA SER A 75 1.43 -4.67 -21.94
C SER A 75 0.41 -5.80 -22.13
N SER A 76 0.16 -6.58 -21.07
CA SER A 76 -0.66 -7.79 -21.09
C SER A 76 -1.85 -7.64 -20.14
N LYS A 77 -2.73 -6.69 -20.43
CA LYS A 77 -3.90 -6.41 -19.59
C LYS A 77 -4.92 -7.53 -19.69
N VAL A 78 -5.23 -8.12 -18.54
CA VAL A 78 -6.29 -9.13 -18.44
C VAL A 78 -7.65 -8.46 -18.48
N VAL A 79 -8.54 -8.95 -19.35
CA VAL A 79 -9.90 -8.42 -19.52
C VAL A 79 -10.97 -9.43 -19.12
N ARG A 80 -10.66 -10.72 -19.16
CA ARG A 80 -11.63 -11.78 -18.83
C ARG A 80 -10.93 -13.06 -18.37
N ILE A 81 -11.58 -13.78 -17.45
CA ILE A 81 -11.15 -15.09 -16.95
C ILE A 81 -12.30 -16.08 -17.17
N GLN A 82 -11.99 -17.27 -17.66
CA GLN A 82 -12.96 -18.35 -17.89
C GLN A 82 -12.40 -19.67 -17.34
N ASN A 83 -13.26 -20.50 -16.77
CA ASN A 83 -12.90 -21.85 -16.38
C ASN A 83 -12.85 -22.74 -17.62
N GLN A 84 -11.77 -23.50 -17.76
CA GLN A 84 -11.58 -24.55 -18.77
C GLN A 84 -11.58 -25.93 -18.09
N GLY A 85 -12.74 -26.54 -17.98
CA GLY A 85 -12.92 -27.72 -17.13
C GLY A 85 -12.70 -27.42 -15.65
N CYS A 86 -12.27 -28.42 -14.87
CA CYS A 86 -12.04 -28.29 -13.44
C CYS A 86 -10.63 -27.79 -13.09
N THR A 87 -9.64 -27.93 -14.00
CA THR A 87 -8.23 -27.76 -13.67
C THR A 87 -7.63 -26.46 -14.23
N PHE A 88 -8.05 -26.03 -15.42
CA PHE A 88 -7.42 -24.92 -16.10
C PHE A 88 -8.28 -23.66 -16.11
N LYS A 89 -7.60 -22.51 -16.20
CA LYS A 89 -8.20 -21.19 -16.43
C LYS A 89 -7.69 -20.63 -17.75
N SER A 90 -8.60 -20.05 -18.55
CA SER A 90 -8.27 -19.26 -19.73
C SER A 90 -8.32 -17.79 -19.38
N ILE A 91 -7.20 -17.10 -19.53
CA ILE A 91 -7.01 -15.68 -19.23
C ILE A 91 -6.98 -14.95 -20.56
N HIS A 92 -7.98 -14.13 -20.83
CA HIS A 92 -8.08 -13.34 -22.04
C HIS A 92 -7.43 -11.98 -21.84
N LEU A 93 -6.58 -11.60 -22.77
CA LEU A 93 -5.87 -10.33 -22.79
C LEU A 93 -6.54 -9.32 -23.71
N GLU A 94 -6.29 -8.04 -23.48
CA GLU A 94 -6.87 -6.93 -24.28
C GLU A 94 -6.45 -6.98 -25.76
N ASP A 95 -5.29 -7.56 -26.06
CA ASP A 95 -4.79 -7.77 -27.44
C ASP A 95 -5.49 -8.93 -28.19
N GLY A 96 -6.48 -9.57 -27.58
CA GLY A 96 -7.21 -10.70 -28.13
C GLY A 96 -6.53 -12.07 -27.94
N THR A 97 -5.31 -12.11 -27.41
CA THR A 97 -4.64 -13.38 -27.08
C THR A 97 -5.17 -13.98 -25.77
N TYR A 98 -4.91 -15.27 -25.54
CA TYR A 98 -5.25 -15.90 -24.27
C TYR A 98 -4.11 -16.78 -23.76
N LEU A 99 -4.09 -16.94 -22.44
CA LEU A 99 -3.15 -17.80 -21.72
C LEU A 99 -3.94 -18.87 -20.96
N THR A 100 -3.40 -20.08 -20.87
CA THR A 100 -3.97 -21.15 -20.05
C THR A 100 -3.08 -21.41 -18.85
N THR A 101 -3.68 -21.50 -17.66
CA THR A 101 -2.94 -21.74 -16.41
C THR A 101 -3.71 -22.66 -15.48
N LYS A 102 -2.98 -23.39 -14.61
CA LYS A 102 -3.53 -24.16 -13.49
C LYS A 102 -3.74 -23.29 -12.24
N VAL A 103 -2.90 -22.27 -12.07
CA VAL A 103 -2.91 -21.37 -10.91
C VAL A 103 -2.97 -19.94 -11.38
N LEU A 104 -3.87 -19.16 -10.83
CA LEU A 104 -3.98 -17.72 -11.10
C LEU A 104 -3.94 -16.94 -9.79
N ILE A 105 -2.97 -16.04 -9.66
CA ILE A 105 -2.85 -15.15 -8.52
C ILE A 105 -3.15 -13.71 -8.97
N GLY A 106 -4.27 -13.16 -8.49
CA GLY A 106 -4.67 -11.79 -8.77
C GLY A 106 -3.90 -10.80 -7.90
N CYS A 107 -2.95 -10.09 -8.53
CA CYS A 107 -2.19 -8.98 -7.94
C CYS A 107 -2.43 -7.69 -8.74
N ASP A 108 -3.56 -7.60 -9.42
CA ASP A 108 -3.94 -6.62 -10.44
C ASP A 108 -4.56 -5.32 -9.85
N GLY A 109 -4.43 -5.15 -8.51
CA GLY A 109 -4.70 -3.90 -7.82
C GLY A 109 -6.18 -3.63 -7.53
N VAL A 110 -6.49 -2.37 -7.21
CA VAL A 110 -7.80 -1.94 -6.71
C VAL A 110 -8.96 -2.18 -7.70
N ASN A 111 -8.69 -2.28 -8.99
CA ASN A 111 -9.68 -2.56 -10.04
C ASN A 111 -9.56 -4.00 -10.57
N SER A 112 -9.23 -4.94 -9.70
CA SER A 112 -8.92 -6.33 -10.03
C SER A 112 -10.03 -7.05 -10.79
N VAL A 113 -9.70 -7.57 -11.97
CA VAL A 113 -10.56 -8.48 -12.75
C VAL A 113 -10.61 -9.85 -12.08
N VAL A 114 -9.55 -10.24 -11.39
CA VAL A 114 -9.49 -11.52 -10.66
C VAL A 114 -10.39 -11.47 -9.43
N ALA A 115 -10.48 -10.33 -8.74
CA ALA A 115 -11.41 -10.15 -7.62
C ALA A 115 -12.88 -10.22 -8.09
N ASP A 116 -13.21 -9.57 -9.19
CA ASP A 116 -14.54 -9.65 -9.79
C ASP A 116 -14.88 -11.11 -10.17
N HIS A 117 -13.93 -11.88 -10.71
CA HIS A 117 -14.10 -13.31 -11.03
C HIS A 117 -14.40 -14.17 -9.79
N LEU A 118 -13.81 -13.84 -8.64
CA LEU A 118 -14.05 -14.52 -7.37
C LEU A 118 -15.31 -14.02 -6.64
N GLY A 119 -16.03 -13.06 -7.20
CA GLY A 119 -17.31 -12.55 -6.69
C GLY A 119 -17.19 -11.44 -5.65
N PHE A 120 -16.04 -10.78 -5.56
CA PHE A 120 -15.89 -9.57 -4.73
C PHE A 120 -16.52 -8.36 -5.42
N SER A 121 -17.13 -7.49 -4.63
CA SER A 121 -17.61 -6.19 -5.10
C SER A 121 -16.45 -5.23 -5.40
N ARG A 122 -16.74 -4.22 -6.23
CA ARG A 122 -15.77 -3.15 -6.44
C ARG A 122 -15.53 -2.37 -5.16
N PRO A 123 -14.27 -2.01 -4.84
CA PRO A 123 -13.95 -1.26 -3.64
C PRO A 123 -14.67 0.08 -3.56
N SER A 124 -15.18 0.40 -2.37
CA SER A 124 -15.97 1.61 -2.11
C SER A 124 -15.08 2.85 -1.98
N PHE A 125 -15.55 3.98 -2.48
CA PHE A 125 -14.94 5.28 -2.25
C PHE A 125 -15.14 5.74 -0.80
N VAL A 126 -14.08 6.23 -0.15
CA VAL A 126 -14.12 6.64 1.26
C VAL A 126 -14.51 8.10 1.48
N GLY A 127 -14.94 8.82 0.42
CA GLY A 127 -15.24 10.26 0.52
C GLY A 127 -13.99 11.14 0.58
N ARG A 128 -12.81 10.61 0.23
CA ARG A 128 -11.51 11.32 0.26
C ARG A 128 -10.70 11.01 -0.99
N SER A 129 -9.94 12.03 -1.44
CA SER A 129 -8.93 11.85 -2.49
C SER A 129 -7.54 12.10 -1.93
N ALA A 130 -6.53 11.55 -2.59
CA ALA A 130 -5.12 11.75 -2.27
C ALA A 130 -4.35 12.26 -3.47
N VAL A 131 -3.58 13.32 -3.26
CA VAL A 131 -2.54 13.76 -4.20
C VAL A 131 -1.20 13.30 -3.70
N ARG A 132 -0.34 12.86 -4.60
CA ARG A 132 1.03 12.42 -4.32
C ARG A 132 1.96 13.10 -5.28
N GLY A 133 3.14 13.50 -4.81
CA GLY A 133 4.18 14.06 -5.65
C GLY A 133 5.57 13.65 -5.18
N PHE A 134 6.51 13.85 -6.06
CA PHE A 134 7.92 13.64 -5.79
C PHE A 134 8.69 14.85 -6.32
N VAL A 135 9.67 15.32 -5.54
CA VAL A 135 10.53 16.43 -5.94
C VAL A 135 11.98 16.03 -5.75
N HIS A 136 12.81 16.38 -6.72
CA HIS A 136 14.24 16.17 -6.69
C HIS A 136 14.98 17.50 -6.47
N TYR A 137 16.03 17.47 -5.64
CA TYR A 137 16.89 18.60 -5.33
C TYR A 137 18.32 18.25 -5.75
N GLU A 138 18.87 18.97 -6.71
CA GLU A 138 20.22 18.70 -7.23
C GLU A 138 21.30 18.82 -6.14
N ASP A 139 21.21 19.87 -5.30
CA ASP A 139 22.17 20.16 -4.23
C ASP A 139 21.80 19.54 -2.87
N GLY A 140 20.81 18.62 -2.87
CA GLY A 140 20.24 18.08 -1.64
C GLY A 140 19.16 18.98 -1.03
N HIS A 141 18.23 18.35 -0.30
CA HIS A 141 17.05 19.04 0.26
C HIS A 141 17.25 19.58 1.68
N GLY A 142 18.28 19.14 2.41
CA GLY A 142 18.59 19.61 3.78
C GLY A 142 17.54 19.29 4.85
N PHE A 143 16.61 18.36 4.60
CA PHE A 143 15.69 17.87 5.63
C PHE A 143 16.31 16.73 6.41
N ASP A 144 16.07 16.72 7.72
CA ASP A 144 16.38 15.56 8.56
C ASP A 144 15.68 14.30 8.08
N PRO A 145 16.22 13.09 8.32
CA PRO A 145 15.58 11.82 7.96
C PRO A 145 14.38 11.53 8.89
N LYS A 146 13.35 12.37 8.80
CA LYS A 146 12.14 12.33 9.60
C LYS A 146 10.90 12.33 8.73
N LEU A 147 9.85 11.69 9.20
CA LEU A 147 8.53 11.76 8.60
C LEU A 147 7.78 12.97 9.15
N PHE A 148 7.50 13.95 8.32
CA PHE A 148 6.79 15.16 8.71
C PHE A 148 5.32 15.04 8.33
N PHE A 149 4.45 15.07 9.34
CA PHE A 149 2.99 15.11 9.15
C PHE A 149 2.41 16.45 9.55
N PHE A 150 1.44 16.90 8.77
CA PHE A 150 0.68 18.12 9.01
C PHE A 150 -0.81 17.79 9.01
N PHE A 151 -1.50 18.24 10.05
CA PHE A 151 -2.92 18.00 10.24
C PHE A 151 -3.67 19.34 10.25
N GLY A 152 -4.61 19.49 9.30
CA GLY A 152 -5.49 20.65 9.16
C GLY A 152 -6.97 20.27 9.21
N ARG A 153 -7.85 21.25 9.00
CA ARG A 153 -9.28 21.00 8.88
C ARG A 153 -9.59 20.35 7.54
N GLY A 154 -9.97 19.06 7.56
CA GLY A 154 -10.30 18.29 6.35
C GLY A 154 -9.13 17.93 5.45
N VAL A 155 -7.89 18.26 5.83
CA VAL A 155 -6.68 17.93 5.09
C VAL A 155 -5.62 17.32 6.00
N ARG A 156 -4.89 16.38 5.47
CA ARG A 156 -3.67 15.83 6.04
C ARG A 156 -2.63 15.75 4.95
N TYR A 157 -1.43 16.20 5.22
CA TYR A 157 -0.33 16.01 4.29
C TYR A 157 0.94 15.59 5.02
N GLY A 158 1.84 14.98 4.29
CA GLY A 158 3.13 14.53 4.82
C GLY A 158 4.24 14.70 3.80
N ILE A 159 5.46 14.93 4.31
CA ILE A 159 6.70 15.04 3.55
C ILE A 159 7.66 14.03 4.11
N ILE A 160 8.31 13.26 3.24
CA ILE A 160 9.14 12.12 3.59
C ILE A 160 10.41 12.14 2.77
N PRO A 161 11.58 12.30 3.36
CA PRO A 161 12.85 12.10 2.71
C PRO A 161 13.01 10.65 2.24
N CYS A 162 13.29 10.45 0.95
CA CYS A 162 13.57 9.13 0.39
C CYS A 162 15.08 8.88 0.32
N ASN A 163 15.85 9.93 0.10
CA ASN A 163 17.31 10.01 0.12
C ASN A 163 17.70 11.49 0.26
N ASP A 164 18.98 11.84 0.17
CA ASP A 164 19.47 13.21 0.36
C ASP A 164 18.94 14.20 -0.69
N HIS A 165 18.51 13.72 -1.86
CA HIS A 165 18.07 14.52 -2.99
C HIS A 165 16.57 14.44 -3.28
N GLY A 166 15.88 13.41 -2.79
CA GLY A 166 14.50 13.11 -3.14
C GLY A 166 13.53 13.21 -1.97
N LEU A 167 12.48 14.02 -2.15
CA LEU A 167 11.36 14.11 -1.20
C LEU A 167 10.08 13.58 -1.85
N TYR A 168 9.45 12.63 -1.18
CA TYR A 168 8.08 12.22 -1.47
C TYR A 168 7.13 13.00 -0.57
N TRP A 169 5.99 13.43 -1.11
CA TRP A 169 4.93 14.03 -0.32
C TRP A 169 3.56 13.49 -0.74
N PHE A 170 2.61 13.62 0.15
CA PHE A 170 1.20 13.34 -0.12
C PHE A 170 0.32 14.36 0.58
N LEU A 171 -0.87 14.58 0.02
CA LEU A 171 -1.94 15.38 0.61
C LEU A 171 -3.24 14.60 0.44
N THR A 172 -3.96 14.35 1.54
CA THR A 172 -5.30 13.76 1.52
C THR A 172 -6.31 14.83 1.92
N PHE A 173 -7.42 14.85 1.24
CA PHE A 173 -8.48 15.84 1.47
C PHE A 173 -9.85 15.20 1.32
N SER A 174 -10.83 15.75 2.06
CA SER A 174 -12.25 15.45 1.88
C SER A 174 -12.88 16.61 1.13
N PRO A 175 -13.63 16.37 0.06
CA PRO A 175 -14.44 17.41 -0.57
C PRO A 175 -15.38 18.01 0.47
N SER A 176 -15.43 19.34 0.56
CA SER A 176 -16.39 20.00 1.46
C SER A 176 -17.80 19.82 0.92
N PRO A 177 -18.81 19.55 1.78
CA PRO A 177 -20.21 19.51 1.36
C PRO A 177 -20.71 20.83 0.73
N GLN A 178 -20.03 21.95 1.02
CA GLN A 178 -20.31 23.28 0.46
C GLN A 178 -19.52 23.56 -0.82
N GLU A 179 -18.46 22.80 -1.09
CA GLU A 179 -17.57 22.92 -2.23
C GLU A 179 -17.94 21.97 -3.38
N ASN A 180 -19.15 21.37 -3.38
CA ASN A 180 -19.74 20.71 -4.56
C ASN A 180 -19.95 21.70 -5.75
N ASN A 181 -19.24 22.80 -5.73
CA ASN A 181 -19.20 23.77 -6.80
C ASN A 181 -18.44 23.21 -8.02
N ALA A 182 -18.92 23.56 -9.19
CA ALA A 182 -18.35 23.23 -10.49
C ALA A 182 -16.82 23.49 -10.62
N ALA A 183 -16.22 24.24 -9.68
CA ALA A 183 -14.78 24.51 -9.61
C ALA A 183 -13.94 23.31 -9.16
N GLU A 184 -14.51 22.32 -8.42
CA GLU A 184 -13.78 21.10 -8.03
C GLU A 184 -13.97 19.94 -9.03
N LYS A 185 -14.99 20.03 -9.89
CA LYS A 185 -15.11 19.10 -11.02
C LYS A 185 -13.99 19.39 -12.02
N GLY A 186 -13.09 18.41 -12.18
CA GLY A 186 -11.97 18.51 -13.13
C GLY A 186 -10.65 18.98 -12.51
N ILE A 187 -10.57 19.25 -11.18
CA ILE A 187 -9.28 19.52 -10.52
C ILE A 187 -8.31 18.34 -10.68
N GLU A 188 -8.83 17.12 -10.64
CA GLU A 188 -8.04 15.87 -10.80
C GLU A 188 -7.44 15.76 -12.22
N GLU A 189 -8.04 16.41 -13.23
CA GLU A 189 -7.66 16.34 -14.63
C GLU A 189 -6.76 17.52 -15.08
N ASP A 190 -6.72 18.61 -14.30
CA ASP A 190 -5.93 19.82 -14.62
C ASP A 190 -4.79 19.99 -13.58
N PRO A 191 -3.53 19.65 -13.94
CA PRO A 191 -2.40 19.73 -13.03
C PRO A 191 -2.14 21.13 -12.45
N ILE A 192 -2.46 22.21 -13.20
CA ILE A 192 -2.27 23.59 -12.74
C ILE A 192 -3.30 23.90 -11.64
N LYS A 193 -4.57 23.59 -11.87
CA LYS A 193 -5.62 23.78 -10.87
C LYS A 193 -5.37 22.92 -9.64
N LEU A 194 -4.91 21.68 -9.86
CA LEU A 194 -4.54 20.77 -8.77
C LEU A 194 -3.43 21.37 -7.89
N LYS A 195 -2.38 21.93 -8.50
CA LYS A 195 -1.29 22.59 -7.75
C LYS A 195 -1.78 23.82 -6.98
N GLN A 196 -2.60 24.66 -7.59
CA GLN A 196 -3.21 25.82 -6.91
C GLN A 196 -4.08 25.39 -5.73
N PHE A 197 -4.90 24.36 -5.92
CA PHE A 197 -5.72 23.76 -4.85
C PHE A 197 -4.85 23.28 -3.69
N ILE A 198 -3.78 22.50 -3.96
CA ILE A 198 -2.86 22.03 -2.93
C ILE A 198 -2.29 23.20 -2.14
N LEU A 199 -1.73 24.20 -2.81
CA LEU A 199 -1.12 25.37 -2.17
C LEU A 199 -2.12 26.15 -1.29
N SER A 200 -3.39 26.20 -1.70
CA SER A 200 -4.46 26.83 -0.91
C SER A 200 -4.81 26.07 0.37
N LYS A 201 -4.57 24.76 0.40
CA LYS A 201 -4.91 23.88 1.55
C LYS A 201 -3.78 23.72 2.56
N LEU A 202 -2.54 24.18 2.27
CA LEU A 202 -1.39 23.98 3.16
C LEU A 202 -1.50 24.70 4.51
N GLY A 203 -2.28 25.77 4.61
CA GLY A 203 -2.43 26.54 5.85
C GLY A 203 -1.15 27.28 6.27
N LYS A 204 -0.89 27.37 7.57
CA LYS A 204 0.29 28.01 8.16
C LYS A 204 1.45 27.03 8.27
N VAL A 205 2.04 26.69 7.13
CA VAL A 205 3.21 25.81 7.08
C VAL A 205 4.48 26.65 6.92
N PRO A 206 5.61 26.32 7.59
CA PRO A 206 6.87 27.01 7.38
C PRO A 206 7.31 26.97 5.91
N ASP A 207 7.92 28.05 5.42
CA ASP A 207 8.26 28.26 4.00
C ASP A 207 9.07 27.09 3.39
N ARG A 208 10.01 26.52 4.15
CA ARG A 208 10.80 25.37 3.69
C ARG A 208 9.94 24.16 3.28
N PHE A 209 8.83 23.91 3.98
CA PHE A 209 7.91 22.81 3.65
C PHE A 209 6.97 23.21 2.50
N ARG A 210 6.55 24.48 2.45
CA ARG A 210 5.75 25.03 1.35
C ARG A 210 6.49 24.92 0.02
N ALA A 211 7.79 25.24 0.02
CA ALA A 211 8.66 25.17 -1.15
C ALA A 211 8.72 23.76 -1.77
N VAL A 212 8.49 22.68 -1.00
CA VAL A 212 8.44 21.32 -1.55
C VAL A 212 7.28 21.18 -2.53
N PHE A 213 6.10 21.70 -2.20
CA PHE A 213 4.92 21.65 -3.07
C PHE A 213 5.07 22.60 -4.26
N GLU A 214 5.62 23.80 -4.03
CA GLU A 214 5.84 24.80 -5.07
C GLU A 214 6.84 24.35 -6.14
N ARG A 215 7.90 23.62 -5.73
CA ARG A 215 8.93 23.10 -6.64
C ARG A 215 8.51 21.81 -7.36
N THR A 216 7.48 21.12 -6.89
CA THR A 216 7.03 19.87 -7.53
C THR A 216 6.53 20.18 -8.96
N GLU A 217 7.06 19.46 -9.93
CA GLU A 217 6.65 19.54 -11.34
C GLU A 217 5.21 19.01 -11.51
N LEU A 218 4.49 19.56 -12.47
CA LEU A 218 3.08 19.24 -12.70
C LEU A 218 2.89 17.75 -13.03
N GLU A 219 3.77 17.20 -13.85
CA GLU A 219 3.76 15.80 -14.31
C GLU A 219 4.13 14.81 -13.18
N SER A 220 4.78 15.30 -12.13
CA SER A 220 5.14 14.50 -10.96
C SER A 220 4.03 14.38 -9.93
N MET A 221 2.87 15.00 -10.18
CA MET A 221 1.70 14.94 -9.30
C MET A 221 0.66 13.96 -9.82
N VAL A 222 0.13 13.13 -8.92
CA VAL A 222 -0.95 12.19 -9.23
C VAL A 222 -2.05 12.32 -8.19
N CYS A 223 -3.25 12.63 -8.64
CA CYS A 223 -4.46 12.60 -7.81
C CYS A 223 -5.25 11.32 -8.04
N ALA A 224 -5.77 10.74 -6.97
CA ALA A 224 -6.62 9.55 -7.06
C ALA A 224 -7.62 9.49 -5.90
N PRO A 225 -8.86 9.01 -6.16
CA PRO A 225 -9.82 8.73 -5.11
C PRO A 225 -9.34 7.57 -4.24
N LEU A 226 -9.50 7.70 -2.91
CA LEU A 226 -9.18 6.65 -1.97
C LEU A 226 -10.32 5.64 -1.91
N ARG A 227 -9.98 4.38 -2.06
CA ARG A 227 -10.92 3.27 -2.05
C ARG A 227 -10.49 2.24 -1.02
N PHE A 228 -11.48 1.48 -0.52
CA PHE A 228 -11.23 0.37 0.39
C PHE A 228 -12.24 -0.75 0.15
N ARG A 229 -11.87 -1.97 0.50
CA ARG A 229 -12.77 -3.12 0.55
C ARG A 229 -13.38 -3.19 1.95
N HIS A 230 -14.68 -3.42 2.03
CA HIS A 230 -15.32 -3.57 3.32
C HIS A 230 -14.83 -4.82 4.05
N PRO A 231 -14.52 -4.73 5.37
CA PRO A 231 -13.99 -5.85 6.14
C PRO A 231 -14.86 -7.12 6.09
N TRP A 232 -16.18 -6.97 6.01
CA TRP A 232 -17.09 -8.13 5.90
C TRP A 232 -16.96 -8.87 4.58
N GLU A 233 -16.60 -8.21 3.48
CA GLU A 233 -16.30 -8.91 2.22
C GLU A 233 -15.09 -9.82 2.37
N LEU A 234 -14.08 -9.41 3.14
CA LEU A 234 -12.91 -10.22 3.45
C LEU A 234 -13.26 -11.40 4.38
N LEU A 235 -14.22 -11.20 5.31
CA LEU A 235 -14.64 -12.26 6.23
C LEU A 235 -15.35 -13.39 5.52
N TRP A 236 -16.24 -13.09 4.60
CA TRP A 236 -17.12 -14.09 3.95
C TRP A 236 -16.80 -14.35 2.47
N GLY A 237 -15.98 -13.52 1.86
CA GLY A 237 -15.61 -13.68 0.45
C GLY A 237 -14.63 -14.83 0.19
N ASN A 238 -14.59 -15.27 -1.05
CA ASN A 238 -13.69 -16.32 -1.51
C ASN A 238 -12.32 -15.73 -1.87
N ILE A 239 -11.41 -15.63 -0.89
CA ILE A 239 -10.02 -15.18 -1.14
C ILE A 239 -9.31 -16.16 -2.07
N SER A 240 -9.67 -17.43 -2.01
CA SER A 240 -9.20 -18.49 -2.90
C SER A 240 -10.35 -19.41 -3.29
N LYS A 241 -10.40 -19.80 -4.56
CA LYS A 241 -11.36 -20.78 -5.08
C LYS A 241 -10.86 -21.33 -6.43
N ASP A 242 -11.00 -22.64 -6.63
CA ASP A 242 -10.75 -23.31 -7.92
C ASP A 242 -9.37 -22.99 -8.54
N GLY A 243 -8.28 -22.97 -7.75
CA GLY A 243 -6.94 -22.64 -8.25
C GLY A 243 -6.68 -21.14 -8.52
N VAL A 244 -7.62 -20.26 -8.14
CA VAL A 244 -7.48 -18.81 -8.21
C VAL A 244 -7.36 -18.23 -6.81
N CYS A 245 -6.49 -17.25 -6.57
CA CYS A 245 -6.46 -16.49 -5.32
C CYS A 245 -6.09 -15.03 -5.53
N LEU A 246 -6.26 -14.21 -4.48
CA LEU A 246 -5.98 -12.78 -4.47
C LEU A 246 -4.84 -12.44 -3.52
N ALA A 247 -4.06 -11.41 -3.88
CA ALA A 247 -3.05 -10.80 -3.02
C ALA A 247 -2.95 -9.28 -3.25
N GLY A 248 -2.38 -8.57 -2.28
CA GLY A 248 -2.19 -7.12 -2.35
C GLY A 248 -3.50 -6.34 -2.47
N ASP A 249 -3.48 -5.23 -3.22
CA ASP A 249 -4.65 -4.36 -3.39
C ASP A 249 -5.82 -5.02 -4.15
N ALA A 250 -5.61 -6.17 -4.81
CA ALA A 250 -6.69 -6.98 -5.36
C ALA A 250 -7.51 -7.65 -4.25
N LEU A 251 -6.87 -8.05 -3.15
CA LEU A 251 -7.50 -8.63 -1.97
C LEU A 251 -7.99 -7.56 -0.99
N HIS A 252 -7.08 -6.70 -0.52
CA HIS A 252 -7.30 -5.79 0.60
C HIS A 252 -6.97 -4.32 0.26
N PRO A 253 -7.61 -3.73 -0.79
CA PRO A 253 -7.43 -2.31 -1.04
C PRO A 253 -7.82 -1.54 0.22
N MET A 254 -6.90 -0.68 0.70
CA MET A 254 -7.05 0.07 1.94
C MET A 254 -6.59 1.52 1.77
N THR A 255 -7.07 2.39 2.65
CA THR A 255 -6.59 3.77 2.69
C THR A 255 -5.13 3.81 3.17
N PRO A 256 -4.31 4.78 2.69
CA PRO A 256 -2.88 4.83 2.99
C PRO A 256 -2.56 5.31 4.42
N ASP A 257 -3.57 5.42 5.29
CA ASP A 257 -3.49 6.07 6.59
C ASP A 257 -2.53 5.40 7.57
N ILE A 258 -2.28 4.11 7.41
CA ILE A 258 -1.31 3.34 8.22
C ILE A 258 -0.04 2.94 7.46
N GLY A 259 0.05 3.19 6.15
CA GLY A 259 1.21 2.89 5.32
C GLY A 259 1.52 1.39 5.15
N GLN A 260 0.58 0.48 5.40
CA GLN A 260 0.83 -0.97 5.47
C GLN A 260 0.42 -1.77 4.23
N GLY A 261 -0.28 -1.17 3.24
CA GLY A 261 -0.80 -1.94 2.11
C GLY A 261 0.27 -2.70 1.33
N ALA A 262 1.36 -2.03 0.98
CA ALA A 262 2.45 -2.68 0.24
C ALA A 262 3.29 -3.63 1.12
N CYS A 263 3.42 -3.37 2.42
CA CYS A 263 4.07 -4.29 3.36
C CYS A 263 3.27 -5.59 3.46
N ALA A 264 1.94 -5.50 3.57
CA ALA A 264 1.06 -6.67 3.56
C ALA A 264 1.16 -7.49 2.28
N ALA A 265 1.29 -6.84 1.11
CA ALA A 265 1.51 -7.53 -0.15
C ALA A 265 2.85 -8.26 -0.22
N LEU A 266 3.92 -7.71 0.40
CA LEU A 266 5.21 -8.40 0.52
C LEU A 266 5.13 -9.60 1.48
N GLU A 267 4.45 -9.46 2.64
CA GLU A 267 4.15 -10.58 3.54
C GLU A 267 3.44 -11.71 2.78
N GLU A 268 2.43 -11.36 1.99
CA GLU A 268 1.65 -12.30 1.19
C GLU A 268 2.48 -13.03 0.14
N SER A 269 3.42 -12.34 -0.49
CA SER A 269 4.32 -12.95 -1.46
C SER A 269 5.17 -14.06 -0.83
N VAL A 270 5.67 -13.87 0.40
CA VAL A 270 6.43 -14.88 1.15
C VAL A 270 5.55 -16.08 1.50
N ILE A 271 4.34 -15.83 2.02
CA ILE A 271 3.42 -16.89 2.44
C ILE A 271 2.94 -17.69 1.22
N LEU A 272 2.53 -17.04 0.13
CA LEU A 272 2.14 -17.70 -1.12
C LEU A 272 3.26 -18.56 -1.70
N ALA A 273 4.46 -18.02 -1.77
CA ALA A 273 5.62 -18.76 -2.29
C ALA A 273 5.90 -20.02 -1.44
N ARG A 274 5.82 -19.90 -0.10
CA ARG A 274 5.99 -21.04 0.82
C ARG A 274 4.93 -22.11 0.59
N GLU A 275 3.66 -21.74 0.57
CA GLU A 275 2.55 -22.69 0.45
C GLU A 275 2.54 -23.39 -0.92
N LEU A 276 2.73 -22.62 -2.01
CA LEU A 276 2.80 -23.19 -3.35
C LEU A 276 4.03 -24.07 -3.55
N ALA A 277 5.20 -23.67 -3.04
CA ALA A 277 6.41 -24.50 -3.13
C ALA A 277 6.21 -25.86 -2.44
N GLN A 278 5.54 -25.91 -1.29
CA GLN A 278 5.20 -27.17 -0.62
C GLN A 278 4.27 -28.04 -1.48
N ALA A 279 3.24 -27.44 -2.09
CA ALA A 279 2.30 -28.18 -2.93
C ALA A 279 2.96 -28.77 -4.20
N LEU A 280 3.94 -28.04 -4.76
CA LEU A 280 4.60 -28.43 -6.01
C LEU A 280 5.80 -29.37 -5.81
N LYS A 281 6.50 -29.31 -4.65
CA LYS A 281 7.63 -30.21 -4.32
C LYS A 281 7.23 -31.68 -4.20
N THR A 282 6.00 -31.97 -3.82
CA THR A 282 5.47 -33.33 -3.63
C THR A 282 4.99 -33.98 -4.93
N ASN A 283 5.47 -33.50 -6.09
CA ASN A 283 5.16 -34.12 -7.37
C ASN A 283 5.77 -35.52 -7.46
N HIS A 284 4.96 -36.53 -7.23
CA HIS A 284 5.28 -37.87 -7.66
C HIS A 284 4.93 -38.01 -9.14
N SER A 285 5.83 -38.55 -9.94
CA SER A 285 5.68 -38.77 -11.40
C SER A 285 4.44 -39.60 -11.75
N SER A 286 3.75 -40.16 -10.78
CA SER A 286 2.51 -40.97 -10.90
C SER A 286 1.23 -40.25 -10.48
N ASP A 287 1.29 -38.97 -10.10
CA ASP A 287 0.09 -38.26 -9.66
C ASP A 287 -0.83 -37.86 -10.84
N SER A 288 -2.13 -38.10 -10.65
CA SER A 288 -3.14 -37.60 -11.58
C SER A 288 -3.23 -36.08 -11.51
N LEU A 289 -3.61 -35.43 -12.62
CA LEU A 289 -3.86 -33.98 -12.69
C LEU A 289 -4.82 -33.51 -11.58
N GLU A 290 -5.80 -34.32 -11.22
CA GLU A 290 -6.76 -34.02 -10.15
C GLU A 290 -6.10 -33.97 -8.77
N LYS A 291 -5.15 -34.87 -8.48
CA LYS A 291 -4.42 -34.84 -7.21
C LYS A 291 -3.52 -33.63 -7.11
N GLU A 292 -2.82 -33.28 -8.18
CA GLU A 292 -2.01 -32.06 -8.26
C GLU A 292 -2.89 -30.82 -8.01
N GLN A 293 -4.03 -30.73 -8.70
CA GLN A 293 -4.98 -29.64 -8.56
C GLN A 293 -5.48 -29.49 -7.10
N ARG A 294 -5.87 -30.57 -6.45
CA ARG A 294 -6.30 -30.56 -5.05
C ARG A 294 -5.21 -30.09 -4.09
N ARG A 295 -3.95 -30.47 -4.33
CA ARG A 295 -2.84 -29.97 -3.51
C ARG A 295 -2.65 -28.46 -3.67
N ILE A 296 -2.73 -27.96 -4.90
CA ILE A 296 -2.66 -26.53 -5.18
C ILE A 296 -3.81 -25.80 -4.48
N GLU A 297 -5.04 -26.25 -4.64
CA GLU A 297 -6.22 -25.64 -4.01
C GLU A 297 -6.10 -25.60 -2.49
N ASN A 298 -5.69 -26.71 -1.87
CA ASN A 298 -5.47 -26.78 -0.43
C ASN A 298 -4.40 -25.79 0.05
N SER A 299 -3.33 -25.59 -0.74
CA SER A 299 -2.27 -24.63 -0.39
C SER A 299 -2.77 -23.18 -0.49
N LEU A 300 -3.55 -22.87 -1.52
CA LEU A 300 -4.15 -21.55 -1.67
C LEU A 300 -5.21 -21.27 -0.60
N GLU A 301 -5.98 -22.28 -0.18
CA GLU A 301 -6.90 -22.15 0.95
C GLU A 301 -6.17 -21.91 2.28
N LYS A 302 -5.03 -22.56 2.49
CA LYS A 302 -4.21 -22.36 3.69
C LYS A 302 -3.69 -20.92 3.74
N TYR A 303 -3.16 -20.41 2.60
CA TYR A 303 -2.82 -19.02 2.44
C TYR A 303 -4.01 -18.09 2.76
N ALA A 304 -5.17 -18.34 2.17
CA ALA A 304 -6.37 -17.53 2.36
C ALA A 304 -6.82 -17.47 3.84
N ARG A 305 -6.74 -18.60 4.57
CA ARG A 305 -7.04 -18.66 6.01
C ARG A 305 -6.06 -17.83 6.84
N GLU A 306 -4.75 -17.95 6.55
CA GLU A 306 -3.70 -17.20 7.24
C GLU A 306 -3.84 -15.69 7.03
N ARG A 307 -4.21 -15.25 5.80
CA ARG A 307 -4.28 -13.83 5.45
C ARG A 307 -5.61 -13.15 5.77
N ARG A 308 -6.69 -13.89 5.92
CA ARG A 308 -8.04 -13.33 6.11
C ARG A 308 -8.12 -12.34 7.26
N TRP A 309 -7.77 -12.76 8.47
CA TRP A 309 -7.85 -11.89 9.65
C TRP A 309 -6.84 -10.74 9.62
N ARG A 310 -5.66 -10.99 9.06
CA ARG A 310 -4.66 -9.95 8.86
C ARG A 310 -5.17 -8.84 7.94
N SER A 311 -5.80 -9.21 6.83
CA SER A 311 -6.38 -8.26 5.87
C SER A 311 -7.55 -7.47 6.48
N VAL A 312 -8.45 -8.15 7.21
CA VAL A 312 -9.55 -7.49 7.94
C VAL A 312 -9.03 -6.47 8.94
N ASP A 313 -8.04 -6.85 9.73
CA ASP A 313 -7.44 -6.01 10.75
C ASP A 313 -6.77 -4.75 10.14
N LEU A 314 -5.98 -4.93 9.09
CA LEU A 314 -5.29 -3.81 8.42
C LEU A 314 -6.27 -2.84 7.76
N VAL A 315 -7.26 -3.36 7.00
CA VAL A 315 -8.27 -2.53 6.33
C VAL A 315 -9.09 -1.74 7.34
N SER A 316 -9.56 -2.40 8.40
CA SER A 316 -10.36 -1.76 9.46
C SER A 316 -9.56 -0.68 10.19
N THR A 317 -8.31 -0.99 10.55
CA THR A 317 -7.41 -0.04 11.21
C THR A 317 -7.12 1.17 10.32
N ALA A 318 -6.79 0.95 9.04
CA ALA A 318 -6.54 2.02 8.09
C ALA A 318 -7.74 2.96 7.94
N TYR A 319 -8.94 2.38 7.79
CA TYR A 319 -10.17 3.17 7.69
C TYR A 319 -10.45 3.99 8.95
N MET A 320 -10.38 3.38 10.14
CA MET A 320 -10.60 4.08 11.41
C MET A 320 -9.59 5.19 11.64
N VAL A 321 -8.30 4.94 11.40
CA VAL A 321 -7.25 5.95 11.52
C VAL A 321 -7.50 7.12 10.57
N GLY A 322 -7.91 6.85 9.33
CA GLY A 322 -8.22 7.87 8.35
C GLY A 322 -9.39 8.77 8.76
N VAL A 323 -10.48 8.18 9.26
CA VAL A 323 -11.63 8.92 9.78
C VAL A 323 -11.23 9.82 10.97
N MET A 324 -10.45 9.29 11.91
CA MET A 324 -10.00 10.04 13.08
C MET A 324 -9.06 11.21 12.73
N GLN A 325 -8.13 10.99 11.78
CA GLN A 325 -7.15 12.01 11.40
C GLN A 325 -7.73 13.17 10.61
N GLN A 326 -8.85 12.99 9.91
CA GLN A 326 -9.47 14.00 9.06
C GLN A 326 -10.84 14.50 9.57
N SER A 327 -11.21 14.15 10.79
CA SER A 327 -12.44 14.63 11.40
C SER A 327 -12.47 16.17 11.55
N HIS A 328 -13.60 16.77 11.26
CA HIS A 328 -13.83 18.22 11.38
C HIS A 328 -14.28 18.67 12.78
N GLY A 329 -14.60 17.74 13.69
CA GLY A 329 -15.13 18.05 15.02
C GLY A 329 -14.07 18.62 15.98
N ALA A 330 -14.39 19.67 16.72
CA ALA A 330 -13.47 20.28 17.71
C ALA A 330 -13.01 19.27 18.77
N VAL A 331 -13.90 18.41 19.25
CA VAL A 331 -13.59 17.35 20.23
C VAL A 331 -12.63 16.32 19.63
N MET A 332 -12.88 15.89 18.39
CA MET A 332 -12.01 14.91 17.72
C MET A 332 -10.63 15.51 17.41
N ASN A 333 -10.56 16.78 17.04
CA ASN A 333 -9.30 17.48 16.85
C ASN A 333 -8.50 17.57 18.15
N PHE A 334 -9.16 17.87 19.28
CA PHE A 334 -8.50 17.88 20.59
C PHE A 334 -7.98 16.49 20.98
N LEU A 335 -8.77 15.45 20.82
CA LEU A 335 -8.37 14.06 21.08
C LEU A 335 -7.20 13.65 20.18
N ARG A 336 -7.25 13.97 18.88
CA ARG A 336 -6.18 13.71 17.93
C ARG A 336 -4.86 14.37 18.37
N ASP A 337 -4.90 15.67 18.69
CA ASP A 337 -3.70 16.47 18.92
C ASP A 337 -3.05 16.16 20.29
N LYS A 338 -3.83 15.76 21.30
CA LYS A 338 -3.37 15.54 22.67
C LYS A 338 -3.11 14.07 23.03
N ILE A 339 -3.91 13.14 22.51
CA ILE A 339 -3.92 11.74 22.99
C ILE A 339 -3.43 10.79 21.89
N MET A 340 -3.90 11.01 20.65
CA MET A 340 -3.78 9.99 19.63
C MET A 340 -2.46 9.98 18.89
N ALA A 341 -1.73 11.11 18.80
CA ALA A 341 -0.50 11.17 18.02
C ALA A 341 0.53 10.13 18.50
N LYS A 342 0.75 10.01 19.83
CA LYS A 342 1.67 9.02 20.40
C LYS A 342 1.14 7.58 20.32
N PHE A 343 -0.17 7.38 20.55
CA PHE A 343 -0.78 6.06 20.51
C PHE A 343 -0.86 5.50 19.09
N LEU A 344 -1.18 6.33 18.11
CA LEU A 344 -1.28 5.94 16.70
C LEU A 344 0.06 5.47 16.12
N VAL A 345 1.16 6.17 16.40
CA VAL A 345 2.49 5.74 15.95
C VAL A 345 2.84 4.37 16.53
N GLY A 346 2.63 4.15 17.82
CA GLY A 346 2.86 2.85 18.46
C GLY A 346 1.97 1.74 17.89
N ALA A 347 0.69 2.02 17.63
CA ALA A 347 -0.22 1.06 17.03
C ALA A 347 0.15 0.72 15.58
N GLN A 348 0.56 1.72 14.78
CA GLN A 348 1.03 1.52 13.41
C GLN A 348 2.31 0.67 13.37
N MET A 349 3.25 0.92 14.28
CA MET A 349 4.50 0.14 14.35
C MET A 349 4.24 -1.33 14.76
N LYS A 350 3.33 -1.58 15.71
CA LYS A 350 2.89 -2.94 16.05
C LYS A 350 2.27 -3.67 14.84
N LYS A 351 1.58 -2.95 13.96
CA LYS A 351 1.03 -3.54 12.73
C LYS A 351 2.13 -3.84 11.69
N ALA A 352 3.25 -3.13 11.73
CA ALA A 352 4.39 -3.40 10.86
C ALA A 352 5.24 -4.60 11.33
N ASP A 353 5.15 -4.98 12.61
CA ASP A 353 5.90 -6.08 13.22
C ASP A 353 5.15 -7.42 13.04
N PHE A 354 5.00 -7.85 11.77
CA PHE A 354 4.38 -9.13 11.41
C PHE A 354 5.43 -10.13 10.94
N ASP A 355 5.46 -11.31 11.54
CA ASP A 355 6.31 -12.41 11.13
C ASP A 355 5.60 -13.27 10.07
N CYS A 356 5.97 -13.10 8.82
CA CYS A 356 5.47 -13.92 7.71
C CYS A 356 6.21 -15.27 7.57
N GLY A 357 7.14 -15.55 8.47
CA GLY A 357 8.02 -16.71 8.40
C GLY A 357 9.13 -16.55 7.37
N THR A 358 9.88 -17.63 7.14
CA THR A 358 11.00 -17.67 6.20
C THR A 358 10.71 -18.59 5.02
N LEU A 359 11.27 -18.26 3.87
CA LEU A 359 11.42 -19.20 2.76
C LEU A 359 12.64 -20.08 3.05
N THR A 360 12.45 -21.12 3.88
CA THR A 360 13.49 -22.15 4.02
C THR A 360 13.48 -23.02 2.78
N ALA A 361 14.49 -22.86 1.92
CA ALA A 361 14.87 -23.98 1.09
C ALA A 361 15.34 -25.08 2.05
N SER A 362 14.50 -26.06 2.34
CA SER A 362 15.00 -27.30 2.90
C SER A 362 15.98 -27.85 1.89
N ALA A 363 17.28 -27.71 2.18
CA ALA A 363 18.30 -28.49 1.51
C ALA A 363 17.94 -29.94 1.71
N SER A 364 17.57 -30.62 0.67
CA SER A 364 17.53 -32.07 0.57
C SER A 364 18.60 -32.50 -0.39
#